data_3b717248d486ede587dbe972ff0d2ccd
#
_entry.id   3b717248d486ede587dbe972ff0d2ccd
#
_cell.length_a   1.000
_cell.length_b   1.000
_cell.length_c   1.000
_cell.angle_alpha   90.00
_cell.angle_beta   90.00
_cell.angle_gamma   90.00
#
_symmetry.space_group_name_H-M   'P 1'
#
loop_
_entity.id
_entity.type
_entity.pdbx_description
1 polymer ?
#
loop_
_entity_poly.entity_id
_entity_poly.type
_entity_poly.pdbx_seq_one_letter_code
_entity_poly.pdbx_strand_id
1 'polypeptide(L)'
;MLVNAKEMLDKARAGKYAVGQFNINNLEWTKAVLLTAQELNSPVILGVSEGAGKYMTGFETVSAMVAAMDKSLGITVPVALHLDHGTYEGCYKCIKAGFTSIMFDGSHFAIDENIAKTTELVSVAHGLGLSIEAEVGSIGGEEDGVIGRGECADPDECKMIADLGVDFLAAGI
;
A
#
# COMPACT_ATOMS: atom_id res chain seq x y z
N MET A 1 -2.93 8.81 13.58
CA MET A 1 -3.25 7.48 14.19
C MET A 1 -3.10 6.41 13.10
N LEU A 2 -2.16 5.48 13.28
CA LEU A 2 -1.89 4.43 12.31
C LEU A 2 -3.02 3.38 12.31
N VAL A 3 -3.59 3.14 11.12
CA VAL A 3 -4.70 2.21 10.88
C VAL A 3 -4.46 1.46 9.56
N ASN A 4 -5.16 0.36 9.31
CA ASN A 4 -5.21 -0.21 7.96
C ASN A 4 -6.03 0.69 7.02
N ALA A 5 -5.86 0.52 5.70
CA ALA A 5 -6.49 1.41 4.72
C ALA A 5 -7.98 1.11 4.47
N LYS A 6 -8.45 -0.09 4.83
CA LYS A 6 -9.79 -0.57 4.43
C LYS A 6 -10.93 0.39 4.81
N GLU A 7 -11.02 0.75 6.08
CA GLU A 7 -12.15 1.58 6.56
C GLU A 7 -12.16 2.98 5.92
N MET A 8 -10.99 3.60 5.74
CA MET A 8 -10.91 4.92 5.09
C MET A 8 -11.28 4.85 3.61
N LEU A 9 -10.91 3.77 2.91
CA LEU A 9 -11.26 3.55 1.51
C LEU A 9 -12.73 3.19 1.33
N ASP A 10 -13.32 2.39 2.21
CA ASP A 10 -14.77 2.11 2.20
C ASP A 10 -15.59 3.40 2.39
N LYS A 11 -15.17 4.28 3.30
CA LYS A 11 -15.79 5.60 3.50
C LYS A 11 -15.63 6.50 2.28
N ALA A 12 -14.44 6.51 1.67
CA ALA A 12 -14.17 7.27 0.46
C ALA A 12 -15.05 6.82 -0.71
N ARG A 13 -15.16 5.50 -0.92
CA ARG A 13 -16.04 4.91 -1.94
C ARG A 13 -17.51 5.30 -1.72
N ALA A 14 -18.00 5.16 -0.49
CA ALA A 14 -19.38 5.53 -0.15
C ALA A 14 -19.64 7.05 -0.30
N GLY A 15 -18.66 7.88 0.08
CA GLY A 15 -18.69 9.33 -0.01
C GLY A 15 -18.34 9.90 -1.38
N LYS A 16 -17.92 9.05 -2.35
CA LYS A 16 -17.49 9.44 -3.70
C LYS A 16 -16.35 10.46 -3.70
N TYR A 17 -15.36 10.25 -2.86
CA TYR A 17 -14.08 10.99 -2.85
C TYR A 17 -12.91 10.04 -2.89
N ALA A 18 -11.70 10.53 -3.18
CA ALA A 18 -10.48 9.76 -3.17
C ALA A 18 -9.67 10.04 -1.90
N VAL A 19 -8.91 9.04 -1.45
CA VAL A 19 -7.86 9.20 -0.43
C VAL A 19 -6.53 9.33 -1.16
N GLY A 20 -5.72 10.34 -0.80
CA GLY A 20 -4.39 10.53 -1.38
C GLY A 20 -3.41 9.49 -0.85
N GLN A 21 -2.63 8.88 -1.77
CA GLN A 21 -1.43 8.12 -1.44
C GLN A 21 -0.21 8.96 -1.84
N PHE A 22 0.72 9.14 -0.91
CA PHE A 22 1.94 9.92 -1.13
C PHE A 22 3.14 9.08 -0.78
N ASN A 23 4.06 8.93 -1.74
CA ASN A 23 5.30 8.20 -1.52
C ASN A 23 6.22 9.00 -0.59
N ILE A 24 6.75 8.33 0.41
CA ILE A 24 7.69 8.91 1.38
C ILE A 24 9.04 8.20 1.28
N ASN A 25 10.13 8.97 1.34
CA ASN A 25 11.48 8.43 1.34
C ASN A 25 12.43 9.13 2.31
N ASN A 26 11.92 10.02 3.15
CA ASN A 26 12.69 10.70 4.20
C ASN A 26 11.76 11.32 5.26
N LEU A 27 12.34 11.84 6.33
CA LEU A 27 11.65 12.46 7.44
C LEU A 27 10.90 13.73 7.02
N GLU A 28 11.50 14.56 6.16
CA GLU A 28 10.95 15.85 5.75
C GLU A 28 9.65 15.68 4.96
N TRP A 29 9.63 14.76 4.01
CA TRP A 29 8.43 14.45 3.22
C TRP A 29 7.34 13.84 4.10
N THR A 30 7.71 12.88 4.94
CA THR A 30 6.76 12.26 5.88
C THR A 30 6.10 13.31 6.77
N LYS A 31 6.90 14.25 7.32
CA LYS A 31 6.41 15.34 8.15
C LYS A 31 5.46 16.27 7.38
N ALA A 32 5.83 16.65 6.16
CA ALA A 32 5.00 17.53 5.33
C ALA A 32 3.63 16.89 5.05
N VAL A 33 3.62 15.62 4.64
CA VAL A 33 2.38 14.88 4.34
C VAL A 33 1.50 14.76 5.59
N LEU A 34 2.06 14.36 6.74
CA LEU A 34 1.32 14.19 7.99
C LEU A 34 0.71 15.51 8.49
N LEU A 35 1.48 16.60 8.48
CA LEU A 35 0.99 17.91 8.92
C LEU A 35 -0.12 18.44 8.00
N THR A 36 0.04 18.30 6.67
CA THR A 36 -0.97 18.71 5.71
C THR A 36 -2.25 17.88 5.85
N ALA A 37 -2.13 16.56 6.01
CA ALA A 37 -3.28 15.69 6.24
C ALA A 37 -4.04 16.08 7.52
N GLN A 38 -3.31 16.39 8.60
CA GLN A 38 -3.89 16.85 9.87
C GLN A 38 -4.58 18.22 9.72
N GLU A 39 -3.94 19.18 9.05
CA GLU A 39 -4.50 20.52 8.79
C GLU A 39 -5.81 20.46 7.99
N LEU A 40 -5.84 19.61 6.96
CA LEU A 40 -6.99 19.42 6.09
C LEU A 40 -8.05 18.46 6.64
N ASN A 41 -7.82 17.88 7.81
CA ASN A 41 -8.65 16.81 8.40
C ASN A 41 -8.94 15.68 7.39
N SER A 42 -7.93 15.29 6.63
CA SER A 42 -8.02 14.30 5.55
C SER A 42 -7.29 13.01 5.93
N PRO A 43 -7.89 11.82 5.73
CA PRO A 43 -7.16 10.57 5.82
C PRO A 43 -6.06 10.51 4.74
N VAL A 44 -4.99 9.77 5.01
CA VAL A 44 -3.86 9.68 4.08
C VAL A 44 -3.22 8.29 4.10
N ILE A 45 -2.68 7.88 2.96
CA ILE A 45 -1.84 6.69 2.81
C ILE A 45 -0.40 7.15 2.55
N LEU A 46 0.54 6.66 3.36
CA LEU A 46 1.98 6.85 3.19
C LEU A 46 2.52 5.64 2.42
N GLY A 47 2.80 5.81 1.13
CA GLY A 47 3.36 4.78 0.27
C GLY A 47 4.87 4.67 0.46
N VAL A 48 5.38 3.44 0.53
CA VAL A 48 6.80 3.14 0.65
C VAL A 48 7.15 2.00 -0.29
N SER A 49 7.90 2.28 -1.35
CA SER A 49 8.42 1.24 -2.23
C SER A 49 9.58 0.48 -1.58
N GLU A 50 9.97 -0.67 -2.13
CA GLU A 50 11.14 -1.40 -1.63
C GLU A 50 12.42 -0.58 -1.77
N GLY A 51 12.55 0.22 -2.85
CA GLY A 51 13.65 1.15 -3.04
C GLY A 51 13.69 2.23 -1.98
N ALA A 52 12.56 2.84 -1.65
CA ALA A 52 12.44 3.82 -0.56
C ALA A 52 12.77 3.21 0.80
N GLY A 53 12.26 1.99 1.08
CA GLY A 53 12.60 1.24 2.29
C GLY A 53 14.10 1.00 2.43
N LYS A 54 14.74 0.55 1.35
CA LYS A 54 16.20 0.36 1.31
C LYS A 54 16.97 1.67 1.50
N TYR A 55 16.53 2.76 0.86
CA TYR A 55 17.13 4.09 1.01
C TYR A 55 17.07 4.56 2.46
N MET A 56 15.97 4.34 3.15
CA MET A 56 15.76 4.66 4.56
C MET A 56 16.34 3.62 5.54
N THR A 57 17.21 2.73 5.07
CA THR A 57 17.94 1.70 5.85
C THR A 57 17.12 0.49 6.31
N GLY A 58 15.86 0.37 5.91
CA GLY A 58 15.00 -0.78 6.19
C GLY A 58 13.59 -0.39 6.59
N PHE A 59 12.66 -1.32 6.42
CA PHE A 59 11.25 -1.12 6.73
C PHE A 59 10.98 -0.89 8.23
N GLU A 60 11.79 -1.49 9.11
CA GLU A 60 11.72 -1.26 10.55
C GLU A 60 12.05 0.21 10.90
N THR A 61 13.03 0.81 10.22
CA THR A 61 13.36 2.24 10.39
C THR A 61 12.21 3.12 9.94
N VAL A 62 11.61 2.80 8.79
CA VAL A 62 10.45 3.53 8.27
C VAL A 62 9.28 3.46 9.24
N SER A 63 8.91 2.28 9.69
CA SER A 63 7.81 2.07 10.62
C SER A 63 8.03 2.81 11.95
N ALA A 64 9.25 2.70 12.52
CA ALA A 64 9.59 3.40 13.75
C ALA A 64 9.54 4.93 13.59
N MET A 65 10.04 5.46 12.46
CA MET A 65 10.00 6.90 12.15
C MET A 65 8.55 7.39 12.06
N VAL A 66 7.72 6.71 11.26
CA VAL A 66 6.32 7.11 11.06
C VAL A 66 5.54 7.03 12.38
N ALA A 67 5.70 5.96 13.16
CA ALA A 67 5.03 5.82 14.46
C ALA A 67 5.45 6.90 15.47
N ALA A 68 6.75 7.25 15.51
CA ALA A 68 7.25 8.32 16.36
C ALA A 68 6.69 9.68 15.94
N MET A 69 6.62 9.95 14.63
CA MET A 69 6.08 11.20 14.09
C MET A 69 4.57 11.34 14.31
N ASP A 70 3.81 10.28 14.06
CA ASP A 70 2.35 10.22 14.33
C ASP A 70 2.05 10.67 15.77
N LYS A 71 2.78 10.10 16.73
CA LYS A 71 2.65 10.42 18.14
C LYS A 71 3.13 11.85 18.47
N SER A 72 4.32 12.22 18.01
CA SER A 72 4.95 13.51 18.40
C SER A 72 4.25 14.72 17.77
N LEU A 73 3.66 14.56 16.59
CA LEU A 73 2.89 15.59 15.91
C LEU A 73 1.41 15.62 16.33
N GLY A 74 0.97 14.66 17.15
CA GLY A 74 -0.41 14.57 17.62
C GLY A 74 -1.40 14.32 16.49
N ILE A 75 -1.05 13.46 15.52
CA ILE A 75 -1.90 13.16 14.38
C ILE A 75 -3.15 12.42 14.83
N THR A 76 -4.32 12.93 14.48
CA THR A 76 -5.62 12.35 14.81
C THR A 76 -6.37 11.80 13.60
N VAL A 77 -6.02 12.25 12.40
CA VAL A 77 -6.60 11.70 11.16
C VAL A 77 -6.11 10.27 10.91
N PRO A 78 -6.89 9.42 10.24
CA PRO A 78 -6.46 8.07 9.86
C PRO A 78 -5.23 8.13 8.93
N VAL A 79 -4.20 7.37 9.25
CA VAL A 79 -2.97 7.23 8.43
C VAL A 79 -2.70 5.75 8.21
N ALA A 80 -2.57 5.31 6.97
CA ALA A 80 -2.10 3.98 6.65
C ALA A 80 -0.62 4.04 6.22
N LEU A 81 0.22 3.20 6.80
CA LEU A 81 1.58 2.96 6.33
C LEU A 81 1.55 1.76 5.40
N HIS A 82 1.83 1.98 4.12
CA HIS A 82 1.55 1.07 3.04
C HIS A 82 2.81 0.72 2.24
N LEU A 83 3.05 -0.58 2.01
CA LEU A 83 4.03 -1.03 1.02
C LEU A 83 3.45 -0.81 -0.37
N ASP A 84 4.18 -0.11 -1.23
CA ASP A 84 3.81 0.24 -2.59
C ASP A 84 4.61 -0.64 -3.58
N HIS A 85 3.94 -1.29 -4.52
CA HIS A 85 4.51 -2.24 -5.50
C HIS A 85 5.48 -3.28 -4.88
N GLY A 86 5.00 -3.98 -3.85
CA GLY A 86 5.83 -4.95 -3.12
C GLY A 86 5.99 -6.29 -3.81
N THR A 87 7.19 -6.87 -3.71
CA THR A 87 7.40 -8.27 -4.00
C THR A 87 6.72 -9.15 -2.96
N TYR A 88 6.56 -10.45 -3.26
CA TYR A 88 6.00 -11.41 -2.31
C TYR A 88 6.78 -11.44 -0.98
N GLU A 89 8.11 -11.46 -1.05
CA GLU A 89 8.99 -11.41 0.12
C GLU A 89 8.96 -10.02 0.80
N GLY A 90 8.82 -8.95 0.03
CA GLY A 90 8.67 -7.57 0.53
C GLY A 90 7.44 -7.42 1.41
N CYS A 91 6.31 -8.03 1.02
CA CYS A 91 5.10 -8.06 1.83
C CYS A 91 5.34 -8.64 3.22
N TYR A 92 6.00 -9.78 3.33
CA TYR A 92 6.33 -10.38 4.64
C TYR A 92 7.28 -9.54 5.47
N LYS A 93 8.27 -8.89 4.83
CA LYS A 93 9.18 -7.97 5.54
C LYS A 93 8.42 -6.77 6.12
N CYS A 94 7.50 -6.18 5.35
CA CYS A 94 6.68 -5.06 5.81
C CYS A 94 5.71 -5.46 6.91
N ILE A 95 5.06 -6.62 6.80
CA ILE A 95 4.22 -7.18 7.87
C ILE A 95 5.03 -7.29 9.17
N LYS A 96 6.22 -7.88 9.10
CA LYS A 96 7.11 -8.02 10.26
C LYS A 96 7.57 -6.68 10.83
N ALA A 97 7.79 -5.69 9.97
CA ALA A 97 8.22 -4.35 10.38
C ALA A 97 7.09 -3.50 11.00
N GLY A 98 5.82 -3.94 10.95
CA GLY A 98 4.69 -3.25 11.54
C GLY A 98 4.00 -2.24 10.61
N PHE A 99 4.05 -2.47 9.31
CA PHE A 99 3.19 -1.76 8.35
C PHE A 99 1.73 -2.11 8.60
N THR A 100 0.83 -1.20 8.25
CA THR A 100 -0.62 -1.38 8.46
C THR A 100 -1.35 -1.78 7.19
N SER A 101 -0.66 -1.72 6.05
CA SER A 101 -1.19 -2.02 4.72
C SER A 101 -0.06 -2.50 3.82
N ILE A 102 -0.35 -3.40 2.91
CA ILE A 102 0.62 -3.92 1.94
C ILE A 102 0.00 -4.00 0.55
N MET A 103 0.80 -3.80 -0.50
CA MET A 103 0.47 -4.13 -1.87
C MET A 103 1.38 -5.26 -2.35
N PHE A 104 0.78 -6.30 -2.91
CA PHE A 104 1.48 -7.32 -3.67
C PHE A 104 1.32 -7.04 -5.16
N ASP A 105 2.41 -6.68 -5.81
CA ASP A 105 2.45 -6.54 -7.26
C ASP A 105 2.72 -7.89 -7.91
N GLY A 106 1.63 -8.58 -8.23
CA GLY A 106 1.66 -9.86 -8.95
C GLY A 106 1.45 -9.72 -10.45
N SER A 107 1.41 -8.51 -11.00
CA SER A 107 1.06 -8.23 -12.40
C SER A 107 2.02 -8.87 -13.43
N HIS A 108 3.26 -9.11 -13.03
CA HIS A 108 4.29 -9.73 -13.87
C HIS A 108 4.31 -11.27 -13.83
N PHE A 109 3.49 -11.89 -12.96
CA PHE A 109 3.30 -13.35 -12.95
C PHE A 109 2.14 -13.77 -13.87
N ALA A 110 2.11 -15.06 -14.25
CA ALA A 110 0.90 -15.65 -14.82
C ALA A 110 -0.24 -15.56 -13.79
N ILE A 111 -1.49 -15.40 -14.28
CA ILE A 111 -2.65 -15.16 -13.41
C ILE A 111 -2.82 -16.23 -12.33
N ASP A 112 -2.58 -17.51 -12.63
CA ASP A 112 -2.67 -18.59 -11.65
C ASP A 112 -1.66 -18.43 -10.49
N GLU A 113 -0.45 -17.97 -10.80
CA GLU A 113 0.58 -17.70 -9.80
C GLU A 113 0.24 -16.45 -8.97
N ASN A 114 -0.25 -15.38 -9.62
CA ASN A 114 -0.74 -14.20 -8.94
C ASN A 114 -1.86 -14.57 -7.96
N ILE A 115 -2.87 -15.33 -8.40
CA ILE A 115 -3.96 -15.84 -7.56
C ILE A 115 -3.43 -16.61 -6.34
N ALA A 116 -2.51 -17.55 -6.56
CA ALA A 116 -1.99 -18.38 -5.47
C ALA A 116 -1.27 -17.55 -4.40
N LYS A 117 -0.38 -16.65 -4.80
CA LYS A 117 0.37 -15.77 -3.89
C LYS A 117 -0.55 -14.76 -3.19
N THR A 118 -1.46 -14.13 -3.92
CA THR A 118 -2.43 -13.18 -3.38
C THR A 118 -3.33 -13.85 -2.34
N THR A 119 -3.84 -15.07 -2.62
CA THR A 119 -4.67 -15.83 -1.66
C THR A 119 -3.97 -16.04 -0.32
N GLU A 120 -2.70 -16.42 -0.35
CA GLU A 120 -1.92 -16.61 0.86
C GLU A 120 -1.73 -15.30 1.62
N LEU A 121 -1.32 -14.23 0.91
CA LEU A 121 -1.10 -12.92 1.51
C LEU A 121 -2.37 -12.30 2.09
N VAL A 122 -3.53 -12.47 1.44
CA VAL A 122 -4.85 -12.04 1.98
C VAL A 122 -5.10 -12.71 3.33
N SER A 123 -4.90 -14.03 3.41
CA SER A 123 -5.10 -14.76 4.67
C SER A 123 -4.18 -14.26 5.79
N VAL A 124 -2.90 -14.02 5.47
CA VAL A 124 -1.92 -13.53 6.45
C VAL A 124 -2.21 -12.08 6.87
N ALA A 125 -2.44 -11.19 5.90
CA ALA A 125 -2.72 -9.78 6.16
C ALA A 125 -3.97 -9.61 7.03
N HIS A 126 -5.07 -10.21 6.65
CA HIS A 126 -6.34 -10.13 7.40
C HIS A 126 -6.22 -10.79 8.78
N GLY A 127 -5.51 -11.91 8.89
CA GLY A 127 -5.24 -12.56 10.18
C GLY A 127 -4.49 -11.67 11.18
N LEU A 128 -3.75 -10.66 10.70
CA LEU A 128 -3.01 -9.70 11.49
C LEU A 128 -3.67 -8.30 11.53
N GLY A 129 -4.81 -8.11 10.89
CA GLY A 129 -5.55 -6.84 10.87
C GLY A 129 -5.01 -5.79 9.90
N LEU A 130 -4.18 -6.20 8.92
CA LEU A 130 -3.69 -5.34 7.86
C LEU A 130 -4.69 -5.32 6.69
N SER A 131 -4.65 -4.24 5.89
CA SER A 131 -5.26 -4.22 4.56
C SER A 131 -4.27 -4.69 3.50
N ILE A 132 -4.80 -5.24 2.41
CA ILE A 132 -4.03 -5.72 1.28
C ILE A 132 -4.58 -5.22 -0.05
N GLU A 133 -3.67 -4.75 -0.90
CA GLU A 133 -3.86 -4.44 -2.31
C GLU A 133 -3.20 -5.51 -3.18
N ALA A 134 -3.77 -5.75 -4.35
CA ALA A 134 -3.14 -6.56 -5.40
C ALA A 134 -3.20 -5.83 -6.75
N GLU A 135 -2.41 -6.26 -7.72
CA GLU A 135 -2.36 -5.64 -9.05
C GLU A 135 -2.68 -6.63 -10.15
N VAL A 136 -3.41 -6.13 -11.17
CA VAL A 136 -3.69 -6.79 -12.44
C VAL A 136 -3.43 -5.84 -13.59
N GLY A 137 -2.81 -6.35 -14.66
CA GLY A 137 -2.29 -5.52 -15.74
C GLY A 137 -0.97 -4.87 -15.31
N SER A 138 -0.35 -4.15 -16.21
CA SER A 138 0.95 -3.53 -15.97
C SER A 138 0.81 -2.01 -16.10
N ILE A 139 1.07 -1.29 -15.03
CA ILE A 139 1.15 0.18 -15.09
C ILE A 139 2.40 0.56 -15.88
N GLY A 140 2.24 1.42 -16.90
CA GLY A 140 3.35 1.87 -17.74
C GLY A 140 4.29 2.82 -17.00
N GLY A 141 5.57 2.74 -17.30
CA GLY A 141 6.61 3.60 -16.71
C GLY A 141 7.76 2.82 -16.13
N GLU A 142 8.62 3.49 -15.38
CA GLU A 142 9.72 2.87 -14.64
C GLU A 142 9.58 3.20 -13.15
N GLU A 143 9.56 2.17 -12.31
CA GLU A 143 9.55 2.30 -10.86
C GLU A 143 10.54 1.30 -10.24
N ASP A 144 11.44 1.80 -9.39
CA ASP A 144 12.51 1.01 -8.75
C ASP A 144 13.35 0.14 -9.73
N GLY A 145 13.50 0.60 -11.00
CA GLY A 145 14.23 -0.11 -12.05
C GLY A 145 13.41 -1.18 -12.78
N VAL A 146 12.13 -1.33 -12.48
CA VAL A 146 11.18 -2.19 -13.19
C VAL A 146 10.45 -1.36 -14.25
N ILE A 147 10.49 -1.82 -15.49
CA ILE A 147 9.81 -1.15 -16.62
C ILE A 147 8.50 -1.87 -16.91
N GLY A 148 7.39 -1.20 -16.59
CA GLY A 148 6.05 -1.64 -16.97
C GLY A 148 5.74 -1.31 -18.44
N ARG A 149 5.09 -2.23 -19.15
CA ARG A 149 4.74 -2.03 -20.58
C ARG A 149 3.44 -1.26 -20.77
N GLY A 150 2.66 -1.01 -19.71
CA GLY A 150 1.37 -0.34 -19.79
C GLY A 150 0.30 -1.23 -20.43
N GLU A 151 0.18 -2.46 -19.98
CA GLU A 151 -0.85 -3.39 -20.45
C GLU A 151 -2.14 -3.15 -19.66
N CYS A 152 -3.24 -2.90 -20.39
CA CYS A 152 -4.54 -2.80 -19.76
C CYS A 152 -4.91 -4.09 -19.03
N ALA A 153 -5.40 -3.97 -17.83
CA ALA A 153 -5.87 -5.09 -17.02
C ALA A 153 -7.05 -5.79 -17.70
N ASP A 154 -7.04 -7.11 -17.72
CA ASP A 154 -8.17 -7.91 -18.17
C ASP A 154 -9.27 -7.87 -17.10
N PRO A 155 -10.53 -7.51 -17.45
CA PRO A 155 -11.63 -7.42 -16.48
C PRO A 155 -11.96 -8.73 -15.77
N ASP A 156 -11.79 -9.88 -16.44
CA ASP A 156 -12.03 -11.19 -15.84
C ASP A 156 -10.94 -11.53 -14.82
N GLU A 157 -9.67 -11.21 -15.12
CA GLU A 157 -8.55 -11.35 -14.18
C GLU A 157 -8.72 -10.41 -12.99
N CYS A 158 -9.13 -9.15 -13.21
CA CYS A 158 -9.46 -8.22 -12.13
C CYS A 158 -10.53 -8.80 -11.19
N LYS A 159 -11.57 -9.42 -11.77
CA LYS A 159 -12.61 -10.08 -10.98
C LYS A 159 -12.07 -11.27 -10.21
N MET A 160 -11.23 -12.11 -10.81
CA MET A 160 -10.62 -13.26 -10.14
C MET A 160 -9.82 -12.82 -8.89
N ILE A 161 -8.98 -11.79 -9.03
CA ILE A 161 -8.18 -11.27 -7.90
C ILE A 161 -9.07 -10.59 -6.85
N ALA A 162 -10.07 -9.81 -7.26
CA ALA A 162 -11.00 -9.17 -6.33
C ALA A 162 -11.81 -10.19 -5.50
N ASP A 163 -12.20 -11.29 -6.12
CA ASP A 163 -12.96 -12.37 -5.45
C ASP A 163 -12.13 -13.12 -4.37
N LEU A 164 -10.79 -12.95 -4.34
CA LEU A 164 -9.93 -13.49 -3.28
C LEU A 164 -10.08 -12.71 -1.95
N GLY A 165 -10.73 -11.54 -1.98
CA GLY A 165 -10.99 -10.73 -0.81
C GLY A 165 -9.93 -9.68 -0.53
N VAL A 166 -9.16 -9.25 -1.53
CA VAL A 166 -8.31 -8.05 -1.41
C VAL A 166 -9.16 -6.83 -1.05
N ASP A 167 -8.61 -5.89 -0.30
CA ASP A 167 -9.36 -4.71 0.17
C ASP A 167 -9.46 -3.64 -0.93
N PHE A 168 -8.48 -3.58 -1.83
CA PHE A 168 -8.45 -2.72 -3.01
C PHE A 168 -7.58 -3.34 -4.10
N LEU A 169 -7.75 -2.85 -5.33
CA LEU A 169 -7.12 -3.41 -6.53
C LEU A 169 -6.51 -2.29 -7.36
N ALA A 170 -5.24 -2.44 -7.72
CA ALA A 170 -4.60 -1.67 -8.77
C ALA A 170 -4.87 -2.34 -10.11
N ALA A 171 -5.37 -1.58 -11.06
CA ALA A 171 -5.65 -2.05 -12.41
C ALA A 171 -4.98 -1.15 -13.44
N GLY A 172 -4.16 -1.70 -14.30
CA GLY A 172 -3.59 -1.00 -15.46
C GLY A 172 -4.71 -0.57 -16.41
N ILE A 173 -4.74 0.72 -16.81
CA ILE A 173 -5.74 1.28 -17.73
C ILE A 173 -5.08 2.13 -18.80
#